data_8adc4588b4d1083d4fff84c3ecb8f45d
#
_entry.id   8adc4588b4d1083d4fff84c3ecb8f45d
#
_cell.length_a   1.000
_cell.length_b   1.000
_cell.length_c   1.000
_cell.angle_alpha   90.00
_cell.angle_beta   90.00
_cell.angle_gamma   90.00
#
_symmetry.space_group_name_H-M   'P 1'
#
loop_
_entity.id
_entity.type
_entity.pdbx_description
1 polymer ?
#
loop_
_entity_poly.entity_id
_entity_poly.type
_entity_poly.pdbx_seq_one_letter_code
_entity_poly.pdbx_strand_id
1 'polypeptide(L)'
;PNLITFLGSSFGNFGQNDGMIFLQKINSLMKSDDLFLIGLDLKKDQKVLYDAYNDSQKTTAKFNLNVLKRINDELGANFNLENFEHHAIYDEEKGRIEMYLRSLSEQYITIPKSDLVITLLKDELIHTENSHKFSISQIESSLRESNFEKLEMWFDSKKYFALVLAKKI
;
A
#
# COMPACT_ATOMS: atom_id res chain seq x y z
N PRO A 1 12.39 -8.03 26.81
CA PRO A 1 12.38 -7.63 25.38
C PRO A 1 11.07 -8.03 24.70
N ASN A 2 10.57 -7.16 23.80
CA ASN A 2 9.41 -7.45 22.98
C ASN A 2 9.86 -7.59 21.52
N LEU A 3 9.09 -8.35 20.74
CA LEU A 3 9.19 -8.38 19.29
C LEU A 3 8.00 -7.64 18.72
N ILE A 4 8.23 -6.47 18.12
CA ILE A 4 7.23 -5.72 17.38
C ILE A 4 7.25 -6.19 15.93
N THR A 5 6.10 -6.55 15.38
CA THR A 5 6.02 -7.07 14.01
C THR A 5 5.13 -6.21 13.15
N PHE A 6 5.58 -5.91 11.92
CA PHE A 6 4.80 -5.23 10.89
C PHE A 6 4.97 -5.98 9.57
N LEU A 7 4.03 -6.88 9.31
CA LEU A 7 4.12 -7.87 8.24
C LEU A 7 3.12 -7.57 7.11
N GLY A 8 3.21 -8.35 6.01
CA GLY A 8 2.26 -8.26 4.88
C GLY A 8 2.55 -7.12 3.89
N SER A 9 3.72 -6.48 3.99
CA SER A 9 4.13 -5.37 3.10
C SER A 9 3.24 -4.11 3.15
N SER A 10 2.37 -3.99 4.15
CA SER A 10 1.50 -2.80 4.33
C SER A 10 2.30 -1.50 4.50
N PHE A 11 3.59 -1.59 4.82
CA PHE A 11 4.50 -0.44 4.83
C PHE A 11 4.59 0.25 3.45
N GLY A 12 4.45 -0.52 2.37
CA GLY A 12 4.42 0.01 1.00
C GLY A 12 3.24 0.95 0.70
N ASN A 13 2.21 0.96 1.54
CA ASN A 13 1.06 1.84 1.36
C ASN A 13 1.33 3.28 1.86
N PHE A 14 2.38 3.48 2.66
CA PHE A 14 2.78 4.81 3.10
C PHE A 14 3.49 5.58 1.98
N GLY A 15 3.23 6.90 1.91
CA GLY A 15 4.13 7.80 1.21
C GLY A 15 5.50 7.86 1.90
N GLN A 16 6.51 8.37 1.19
CA GLN A 16 7.88 8.40 1.71
C GLN A 16 7.98 9.06 3.09
N ASN A 17 7.38 10.23 3.26
CA ASN A 17 7.41 10.95 4.54
C ASN A 17 6.63 10.22 5.64
N ASP A 18 5.45 9.68 5.31
CA ASP A 18 4.61 8.97 6.29
C ASP A 18 5.27 7.67 6.74
N GLY A 19 5.97 6.98 5.82
CA GLY A 19 6.76 5.80 6.15
C GLY A 19 7.90 6.12 7.13
N MET A 20 8.61 7.22 6.92
CA MET A 20 9.65 7.67 7.84
C MET A 20 9.08 8.05 9.22
N ILE A 21 7.97 8.79 9.25
CA ILE A 21 7.26 9.12 10.50
C ILE A 21 6.83 7.86 11.24
N PHE A 22 6.29 6.87 10.51
CA PHE A 22 5.90 5.57 11.07
C PHE A 22 7.10 4.85 11.72
N LEU A 23 8.22 4.71 11.02
CA LEU A 23 9.42 4.06 11.55
C LEU A 23 9.96 4.78 12.79
N GLN A 24 10.05 6.11 12.74
CA GLN A 24 10.49 6.92 13.89
C GLN A 24 9.54 6.77 15.08
N LYS A 25 8.22 6.66 14.82
CA LYS A 25 7.23 6.42 15.86
C LYS A 25 7.43 5.05 16.51
N ILE A 26 7.62 4.00 15.72
CA ILE A 26 7.92 2.65 16.24
C ILE A 26 9.19 2.71 17.09
N ASN A 27 10.27 3.29 16.57
CA ASN A 27 11.53 3.44 17.30
C ASN A 27 11.32 4.14 18.65
N SER A 28 10.55 5.22 18.69
CA SER A 28 10.29 6.00 19.92
C SER A 28 9.55 5.20 21.01
N LEU A 29 8.74 4.21 20.60
CA LEU A 29 7.96 3.35 21.50
C LEU A 29 8.75 2.14 22.01
N MET A 30 9.86 1.79 21.34
CA MET A 30 10.69 0.64 21.67
C MET A 30 11.64 0.95 22.83
N LYS A 31 11.89 -0.06 23.67
CA LYS A 31 13.01 -0.09 24.62
C LYS A 31 14.28 -0.54 23.91
N SER A 32 15.42 -0.37 24.56
CA SER A 32 16.74 -0.71 23.99
C SER A 32 16.94 -2.19 23.67
N ASP A 33 16.22 -3.09 24.34
CA ASP A 33 16.28 -4.54 24.16
C ASP A 33 15.12 -5.11 23.31
N ASP A 34 14.23 -4.25 22.84
CA ASP A 34 13.14 -4.65 21.93
C ASP A 34 13.66 -4.85 20.50
N LEU A 35 12.97 -5.71 19.76
CA LEU A 35 13.25 -6.00 18.35
C LEU A 35 12.08 -5.60 17.45
N PHE A 36 12.40 -5.19 16.24
CA PHE A 36 11.42 -4.85 15.20
C PHE A 36 11.59 -5.76 13.98
N LEU A 37 10.51 -6.42 13.59
CA LEU A 37 10.47 -7.29 12.41
C LEU A 37 9.50 -6.71 11.39
N ILE A 38 10.03 -6.34 10.21
CA ILE A 38 9.24 -5.76 9.13
C ILE A 38 9.34 -6.59 7.85
N GLY A 39 8.20 -6.78 7.18
CA GLY A 39 8.10 -7.46 5.89
C GLY A 39 7.86 -6.47 4.76
N LEU A 40 8.68 -6.55 3.70
CA LEU A 40 8.73 -5.57 2.62
C LEU A 40 8.74 -6.24 1.25
N ASP A 41 7.86 -5.79 0.36
CA ASP A 41 7.82 -6.24 -1.03
C ASP A 41 8.92 -5.54 -1.84
N LEU A 42 9.73 -6.33 -2.56
CA LEU A 42 10.90 -5.82 -3.27
C LEU A 42 10.58 -5.43 -4.70
N LYS A 43 11.39 -4.52 -5.24
CA LYS A 43 11.42 -4.25 -6.69
C LYS A 43 11.75 -5.53 -7.43
N LYS A 44 11.00 -5.83 -8.48
CA LYS A 44 11.14 -7.03 -9.30
C LYS A 44 10.62 -6.74 -10.72
N ASP A 45 10.64 -7.74 -11.56
CA ASP A 45 10.15 -7.64 -12.94
C ASP A 45 8.75 -7.00 -12.98
N GLN A 46 8.58 -6.01 -13.88
CA GLN A 46 7.36 -5.22 -14.02
C GLN A 46 6.14 -6.09 -14.34
N LYS A 47 6.33 -7.13 -15.17
CA LYS A 47 5.24 -8.04 -15.51
C LYS A 47 4.75 -8.83 -14.30
N VAL A 48 5.68 -9.28 -13.43
CA VAL A 48 5.33 -9.98 -12.18
C VAL A 48 4.51 -9.06 -11.27
N LEU A 49 4.89 -7.79 -11.16
CA LEU A 49 4.15 -6.81 -10.38
C LEU A 49 2.78 -6.54 -10.97
N TYR A 50 2.71 -6.29 -12.29
CA TYR A 50 1.47 -6.04 -12.99
C TYR A 50 0.48 -7.20 -12.84
N ASP A 51 0.93 -8.43 -13.10
CA ASP A 51 0.09 -9.64 -13.02
C ASP A 51 -0.43 -9.89 -11.60
N ALA A 52 0.34 -9.53 -10.56
CA ALA A 52 -0.07 -9.67 -9.16
C ALA A 52 -1.25 -8.75 -8.80
N TYR A 53 -1.32 -7.55 -9.37
CA TYR A 53 -2.39 -6.59 -9.09
C TYR A 53 -3.53 -6.61 -10.11
N ASN A 54 -3.34 -7.29 -11.26
CA ASN A 54 -4.35 -7.54 -12.29
C ASN A 54 -4.60 -9.05 -12.43
N ASP A 55 -4.76 -9.73 -11.30
CA ASP A 55 -4.89 -11.18 -11.21
C ASP A 55 -6.11 -11.72 -11.99
N SER A 56 -5.94 -12.87 -12.65
CA SER A 56 -6.96 -13.49 -13.50
C SER A 56 -8.27 -13.86 -12.74
N GLN A 57 -8.17 -14.08 -11.42
CA GLN A 57 -9.32 -14.35 -10.56
C GLN A 57 -10.06 -13.08 -10.12
N LYS A 58 -9.51 -11.90 -10.49
CA LYS A 58 -10.04 -10.58 -10.12
C LYS A 58 -10.19 -10.37 -8.61
N THR A 59 -9.32 -11.00 -7.82
CA THR A 59 -9.33 -10.86 -6.35
C THR A 59 -8.97 -9.44 -5.94
N THR A 60 -7.91 -8.89 -6.55
CA THR A 60 -7.48 -7.50 -6.32
C THR A 60 -8.55 -6.50 -6.79
N ALA A 61 -9.19 -6.76 -7.92
CA ALA A 61 -10.29 -5.93 -8.42
C ALA A 61 -11.47 -5.88 -7.44
N LYS A 62 -11.88 -7.05 -6.90
CA LYS A 62 -12.96 -7.13 -5.90
C LYS A 62 -12.59 -6.40 -4.62
N PHE A 63 -11.34 -6.54 -4.17
CA PHE A 63 -10.82 -5.84 -3.02
C PHE A 63 -10.89 -4.32 -3.23
N ASN A 64 -10.44 -3.82 -4.37
CA ASN A 64 -10.44 -2.40 -4.69
C ASN A 64 -11.88 -1.83 -4.78
N LEU A 65 -12.79 -2.52 -5.47
CA LEU A 65 -14.22 -2.12 -5.56
C LEU A 65 -14.92 -2.11 -4.20
N ASN A 66 -14.46 -2.92 -3.24
CA ASN A 66 -15.04 -2.95 -1.90
C ASN A 66 -14.93 -1.62 -1.15
N VAL A 67 -13.98 -0.74 -1.53
CA VAL A 67 -13.89 0.63 -0.99
C VAL A 67 -15.18 1.39 -1.25
N LEU A 68 -15.70 1.36 -2.49
CA LEU A 68 -16.95 2.05 -2.85
C LEU A 68 -18.15 1.40 -2.14
N LYS A 69 -18.16 0.08 -2.04
CA LYS A 69 -19.20 -0.62 -1.29
C LYS A 69 -19.24 -0.14 0.17
N ARG A 70 -18.09 -0.06 0.82
CA ARG A 70 -18.00 0.43 2.20
C ARG A 70 -18.46 1.87 2.34
N ILE A 71 -18.10 2.75 1.39
CA ILE A 71 -18.56 4.14 1.39
C ILE A 71 -20.09 4.21 1.25
N ASN A 72 -20.69 3.36 0.41
CA ASN A 72 -22.14 3.23 0.31
C ASN A 72 -22.75 2.81 1.66
N ASP A 73 -22.24 1.73 2.24
CA ASP A 73 -22.80 1.13 3.47
C ASP A 73 -22.60 2.05 4.69
N GLU A 74 -21.43 2.67 4.83
CA GLU A 74 -21.06 3.44 6.02
C GLU A 74 -21.50 4.90 5.93
N LEU A 75 -21.44 5.51 4.73
CA LEU A 75 -21.71 6.94 4.53
C LEU A 75 -23.03 7.22 3.78
N GLY A 76 -23.74 6.17 3.35
CA GLY A 76 -25.01 6.30 2.63
C GLY A 76 -24.83 6.78 1.20
N ALA A 77 -23.68 6.56 0.58
CA ALA A 77 -23.43 6.97 -0.78
C ALA A 77 -24.18 6.09 -1.81
N ASN A 78 -24.21 6.56 -3.05
CA ASN A 78 -24.93 5.90 -4.16
C ASN A 78 -24.00 5.44 -5.29
N PHE A 79 -22.77 5.04 -4.99
CA PHE A 79 -21.89 4.43 -6.00
C PHE A 79 -22.53 3.18 -6.60
N ASN A 80 -22.71 3.15 -7.93
CA ASN A 80 -23.05 1.91 -8.63
C ASN A 80 -21.76 1.18 -9.00
N LEU A 81 -21.46 0.08 -8.31
CA LEU A 81 -20.21 -0.65 -8.48
C LEU A 81 -20.02 -1.21 -9.90
N GLU A 82 -21.10 -1.50 -10.61
CA GLU A 82 -21.05 -2.00 -12.00
C GLU A 82 -20.55 -0.93 -12.99
N ASN A 83 -20.58 0.35 -12.60
CA ASN A 83 -20.06 1.46 -13.38
C ASN A 83 -18.61 1.79 -13.09
N PHE A 84 -17.90 0.88 -12.40
CA PHE A 84 -16.47 1.04 -12.11
C PHE A 84 -15.70 -0.21 -12.49
N GLU A 85 -14.49 0.00 -12.95
CA GLU A 85 -13.53 -1.09 -13.10
C GLU A 85 -12.23 -0.80 -12.37
N HIS A 86 -11.59 -1.86 -11.92
CA HIS A 86 -10.26 -1.81 -11.33
C HIS A 86 -9.22 -1.51 -12.42
N HIS A 87 -8.31 -0.58 -12.12
CA HIS A 87 -7.19 -0.23 -12.97
C HIS A 87 -5.94 -0.12 -12.10
N ALA A 88 -4.94 -0.95 -12.36
CA ALA A 88 -3.67 -0.92 -11.66
C ALA A 88 -2.52 -0.76 -12.66
N ILE A 89 -1.58 0.12 -12.34
CA ILE A 89 -0.38 0.38 -13.12
C ILE A 89 0.86 0.27 -12.23
N TYR A 90 2.00 -0.08 -12.83
CA TYR A 90 3.29 0.05 -12.17
C TYR A 90 3.99 1.33 -12.68
N ASP A 91 4.21 2.25 -11.76
CA ASP A 91 5.01 3.45 -12.00
C ASP A 91 6.47 3.12 -11.67
N GLU A 92 7.29 2.91 -12.70
CA GLU A 92 8.69 2.49 -12.55
C GLU A 92 9.55 3.60 -11.93
N GLU A 93 9.27 4.86 -12.27
CA GLU A 93 10.00 6.01 -11.74
C GLU A 93 9.80 6.13 -10.23
N LYS A 94 8.55 6.04 -9.78
CA LYS A 94 8.21 6.06 -8.35
C LYS A 94 8.43 4.72 -7.66
N GLY A 95 8.61 3.64 -8.43
CA GLY A 95 8.81 2.28 -7.92
C GLY A 95 7.63 1.75 -7.14
N ARG A 96 6.40 1.96 -7.63
CA ARG A 96 5.18 1.55 -6.93
C ARG A 96 4.07 1.11 -7.88
N ILE A 97 3.19 0.28 -7.39
CA ILE A 97 1.87 0.08 -7.99
C ILE A 97 0.97 1.23 -7.54
N GLU A 98 0.21 1.76 -8.47
CA GLU A 98 -0.89 2.68 -8.20
C GLU A 98 -2.19 1.98 -8.59
N MET A 99 -3.13 1.90 -7.66
CA MET A 99 -4.47 1.35 -7.90
C MET A 99 -5.49 2.45 -8.02
N TYR A 100 -6.38 2.27 -8.99
CA TYR A 100 -7.47 3.19 -9.29
C TYR A 100 -8.78 2.43 -9.51
N LEU A 101 -9.87 3.15 -9.39
CA LEU A 101 -11.18 2.79 -9.91
C LEU A 101 -11.52 3.75 -11.04
N ARG A 102 -11.70 3.19 -12.25
CA ARG A 102 -12.05 3.94 -13.45
C ARG A 102 -13.56 4.00 -13.59
N SER A 103 -14.12 5.18 -13.77
CA SER A 103 -15.55 5.35 -14.07
C SER A 103 -15.85 4.95 -15.51
N LEU A 104 -16.84 4.07 -15.73
CA LEU A 104 -17.23 3.59 -17.06
C LEU A 104 -18.22 4.51 -17.76
N SER A 105 -18.80 5.47 -17.04
CA SER A 105 -19.76 6.44 -17.55
C SER A 105 -19.68 7.74 -16.75
N GLU A 106 -20.31 8.80 -17.25
CA GLU A 106 -20.57 9.97 -16.42
C GLU A 106 -21.53 9.60 -15.28
N GLN A 107 -21.20 10.00 -14.05
CA GLN A 107 -21.93 9.67 -12.84
C GLN A 107 -22.06 10.86 -11.91
N TYR A 108 -23.22 10.95 -11.26
CA TYR A 108 -23.49 11.92 -10.21
C TYR A 108 -23.62 11.17 -8.87
N ILE A 109 -22.64 11.35 -8.00
CA ILE A 109 -22.53 10.61 -6.74
C ILE A 109 -22.82 11.55 -5.57
N THR A 110 -23.69 11.10 -4.69
CA THR A 110 -23.98 11.79 -3.42
C THR A 110 -23.46 10.97 -2.26
N ILE A 111 -22.87 11.63 -1.27
CA ILE A 111 -22.37 11.02 -0.03
C ILE A 111 -22.99 11.79 1.15
N PRO A 112 -24.24 11.48 1.53
CA PRO A 112 -25.04 12.31 2.43
C PRO A 112 -24.40 12.56 3.79
N LYS A 113 -23.77 11.53 4.40
CA LYS A 113 -23.16 11.70 5.73
C LYS A 113 -21.92 12.60 5.73
N SER A 114 -21.35 12.91 4.57
CA SER A 114 -20.21 13.83 4.42
C SER A 114 -20.62 15.14 3.76
N ASP A 115 -21.89 15.33 3.46
CA ASP A 115 -22.43 16.48 2.73
C ASP A 115 -21.66 16.74 1.42
N LEU A 116 -21.29 15.66 0.73
CA LEU A 116 -20.45 15.69 -0.46
C LEU A 116 -21.22 15.22 -1.69
N VAL A 117 -21.08 15.99 -2.76
CA VAL A 117 -21.57 15.63 -4.10
C VAL A 117 -20.41 15.72 -5.07
N ILE A 118 -20.22 14.69 -5.86
CA ILE A 118 -19.18 14.63 -6.88
C ILE A 118 -19.76 14.23 -8.23
N THR A 119 -19.24 14.81 -9.29
CA THR A 119 -19.49 14.36 -10.66
C THR A 119 -18.23 13.71 -11.17
N LEU A 120 -18.37 12.49 -11.64
CA LEU A 120 -17.28 11.74 -12.30
C LEU A 120 -17.57 11.69 -13.80
N LEU A 121 -16.59 12.02 -14.59
CA LEU A 121 -16.67 11.84 -16.04
C LEU A 121 -16.36 10.38 -16.40
N LYS A 122 -16.78 9.98 -17.61
CA LYS A 122 -16.33 8.72 -18.17
C LYS A 122 -14.80 8.71 -18.27
N ASP A 123 -14.20 7.57 -17.92
CA ASP A 123 -12.75 7.32 -17.87
C ASP A 123 -11.99 8.09 -16.77
N GLU A 124 -12.69 8.84 -15.92
CA GLU A 124 -12.07 9.46 -14.76
C GLU A 124 -11.63 8.42 -13.73
N LEU A 125 -10.46 8.67 -13.12
CA LEU A 125 -9.81 7.76 -12.21
C LEU A 125 -9.93 8.23 -10.76
N ILE A 126 -10.41 7.37 -9.88
CA ILE A 126 -10.32 7.54 -8.42
C ILE A 126 -9.11 6.76 -7.95
N HIS A 127 -8.07 7.46 -7.47
CA HIS A 127 -6.91 6.81 -6.85
C HIS A 127 -7.31 6.21 -5.50
N THR A 128 -7.00 4.93 -5.30
CA THR A 128 -7.40 4.18 -4.11
C THR A 128 -6.22 3.78 -3.23
N GLU A 129 -5.09 3.37 -3.82
CA GLU A 129 -3.95 2.87 -3.05
C GLU A 129 -2.64 3.03 -3.83
N ASN A 130 -1.56 3.28 -3.09
CA ASN A 130 -0.19 3.07 -3.56
C ASN A 130 0.38 1.83 -2.88
N SER A 131 1.22 1.09 -3.60
CA SER A 131 2.01 0.00 -3.02
C SER A 131 3.46 0.09 -3.50
N HIS A 132 4.29 0.75 -2.69
CA HIS A 132 5.71 0.92 -2.96
C HIS A 132 6.47 -0.40 -2.90
N LYS A 133 7.43 -0.55 -3.81
CA LYS A 133 8.36 -1.65 -3.86
C LYS A 133 9.76 -1.12 -3.55
N PHE A 134 10.49 -1.87 -2.74
CA PHE A 134 11.73 -1.38 -2.15
C PHE A 134 12.95 -2.05 -2.77
N SER A 135 14.02 -1.30 -2.94
CA SER A 135 15.36 -1.87 -3.10
C SER A 135 15.97 -2.13 -1.72
N ILE A 136 16.95 -3.04 -1.65
CA ILE A 136 17.68 -3.33 -0.40
C ILE A 136 18.29 -2.04 0.16
N SER A 137 18.89 -1.22 -0.70
CA SER A 137 19.50 0.05 -0.28
C SER A 137 18.49 1.05 0.30
N GLN A 138 17.28 1.12 -0.26
CA GLN A 138 16.21 1.96 0.31
C GLN A 138 15.78 1.48 1.69
N ILE A 139 15.66 0.16 1.88
CA ILE A 139 15.31 -0.42 3.18
C ILE A 139 16.38 -0.06 4.22
N GLU A 140 17.65 -0.28 3.89
CA GLU A 140 18.77 0.01 4.79
C GLU A 140 18.89 1.50 5.12
N SER A 141 18.65 2.39 4.16
CA SER A 141 18.64 3.84 4.38
C SER A 141 17.51 4.24 5.32
N SER A 142 16.28 3.79 5.04
CA SER A 142 15.11 4.13 5.86
C SER A 142 15.25 3.67 7.31
N LEU A 143 15.80 2.47 7.53
CA LEU A 143 16.05 1.98 8.88
C LEU A 143 17.10 2.84 9.60
N ARG A 144 18.22 3.12 8.96
CA ARG A 144 19.30 3.95 9.54
C ARG A 144 18.82 5.36 9.87
N GLU A 145 18.09 6.00 8.94
CA GLU A 145 17.55 7.35 9.12
C GLU A 145 16.47 7.40 10.22
N SER A 146 15.91 6.25 10.58
CA SER A 146 14.93 6.12 11.66
C SER A 146 15.55 5.56 12.95
N ASN A 147 16.89 5.61 13.09
CA ASN A 147 17.65 5.14 14.27
C ASN A 147 17.45 3.64 14.56
N PHE A 148 17.40 2.82 13.49
CA PHE A 148 17.44 1.37 13.61
C PHE A 148 18.76 0.81 13.09
N GLU A 149 19.29 -0.18 13.80
CA GLU A 149 20.34 -1.07 13.33
C GLU A 149 19.72 -2.34 12.75
N LYS A 150 19.97 -2.61 11.46
CA LYS A 150 19.59 -3.88 10.86
C LYS A 150 20.45 -5.02 11.45
N LEU A 151 19.80 -6.02 12.01
CA LEU A 151 20.47 -7.24 12.51
C LEU A 151 20.56 -8.30 11.43
N GLU A 152 19.41 -8.64 10.83
CA GLU A 152 19.30 -9.71 9.83
C GLU A 152 18.33 -9.32 8.73
N MET A 153 18.49 -9.89 7.54
CA MET A 153 17.60 -9.75 6.41
C MET A 153 17.50 -11.07 5.66
N TRP A 154 16.29 -11.60 5.59
CA TRP A 154 15.98 -12.84 4.88
C TRP A 154 15.15 -12.56 3.64
N PHE A 155 15.27 -13.44 2.66
CA PHE A 155 14.57 -13.35 1.39
C PHE A 155 13.93 -14.68 1.03
N ASP A 156 12.85 -14.63 0.26
CA ASP A 156 12.39 -15.80 -0.48
C ASP A 156 13.38 -16.20 -1.59
N SER A 157 13.19 -17.41 -2.13
CA SER A 157 14.11 -17.98 -3.15
C SER A 157 14.26 -17.12 -4.41
N LYS A 158 13.25 -16.30 -4.75
CA LYS A 158 13.26 -15.40 -5.90
C LYS A 158 13.70 -13.97 -5.54
N LYS A 159 13.93 -13.69 -4.26
CA LYS A 159 14.18 -12.35 -3.74
C LYS A 159 13.07 -11.35 -4.10
N TYR A 160 11.83 -11.78 -4.01
CA TYR A 160 10.66 -10.95 -4.23
C TYR A 160 10.19 -10.22 -2.98
N PHE A 161 10.55 -10.75 -1.83
CA PHE A 161 10.17 -10.26 -0.51
C PHE A 161 11.36 -10.27 0.44
N ALA A 162 11.44 -9.27 1.30
CA ALA A 162 12.42 -9.21 2.38
C ALA A 162 11.71 -9.20 3.74
N LEU A 163 12.24 -9.99 4.66
CA LEU A 163 11.92 -9.94 6.08
C LEU A 163 13.13 -9.39 6.82
N VAL A 164 12.97 -8.28 7.53
CA VAL A 164 14.09 -7.56 8.14
C VAL A 164 13.91 -7.50 9.64
N LEU A 165 14.91 -7.96 10.38
CA LEU A 165 15.01 -7.82 11.82
C LEU A 165 15.92 -6.64 12.15
N ALA A 166 15.45 -5.75 12.98
CA ALA A 166 16.17 -4.56 13.40
C ALA A 166 16.04 -4.33 14.92
N LYS A 167 16.97 -3.60 15.48
CA LYS A 167 16.89 -3.10 16.85
C LYS A 167 17.04 -1.59 16.89
N LYS A 168 16.58 -0.99 17.97
CA LYS A 168 16.79 0.43 18.26
C LYS A 168 18.27 0.73 18.52
N ILE A 169 18.79 1.84 17.96
CA ILE A 169 20.09 2.42 18.30
C ILE A 169 19.90 3.45 19.41
#